data_efffdbe70b0f33ed5172a56f4c2eb163
#
_entry.id   efffdbe70b0f33ed5172a56f4c2eb163
#
_cell.length_a   1.000
_cell.length_b   1.000
_cell.length_c   1.000
_cell.angle_alpha   90.00
_cell.angle_beta   90.00
_cell.angle_gamma   90.00
#
_symmetry.space_group_name_H-M   'P 1'
#
loop_
_entity.id
_entity.type
_entity.pdbx_description
1 polymer ?
#
loop_
_entity_poly.entity_id
_entity_poly.type
_entity_poly.pdbx_seq_one_letter_code
_entity_poly.pdbx_strand_id
1 'polypeptide(L)'
;MVHPATRLIRRTARDQWRLLALATIGNLGRALLEGASLGTVYLAVEVASQGTLPAWWPALTPLPSQRLFMLLILLAVGLKAAQALLQYLSSVSVEYVSARCFQRIQALIHQRILEFGFGHASSYRVGDLTELANTGPAAVERQIAALNNLFTQGLMGVAYLVVLISLSPWLLLAAAAIGAVVGVLQRHLLPRIRRTAYSLSHTGVAISSRLIEDIQGLRLLHSLGQLDAAVASFQAALDAQEQARRRQSRLTAALDPLDSLL
;
A
#
# COMPACT_ATOMS: atom_id res chain seq x y z
N MET A 1 -17.26 4.36 -20.78
CA MET A 1 -16.66 3.09 -21.25
C MET A 1 -15.82 2.51 -20.12
N VAL A 2 -16.19 1.33 -19.59
CA VAL A 2 -15.46 0.70 -18.48
C VAL A 2 -14.16 0.12 -19.05
N HIS A 3 -13.02 0.59 -18.53
CA HIS A 3 -11.68 0.17 -18.96
C HIS A 3 -11.58 -1.38 -18.97
N PRO A 4 -11.00 -2.01 -19.97
CA PRO A 4 -10.90 -3.50 -20.06
C PRO A 4 -10.21 -4.11 -18.82
N ALA A 5 -9.28 -3.38 -18.21
CA ALA A 5 -8.62 -3.78 -16.97
C ALA A 5 -9.60 -3.91 -15.78
N THR A 6 -10.59 -3.03 -15.66
CA THR A 6 -11.59 -3.12 -14.58
C THR A 6 -12.53 -4.31 -14.73
N ARG A 7 -12.80 -4.75 -15.96
CA ARG A 7 -13.59 -5.99 -16.20
C ARG A 7 -12.80 -7.23 -15.78
N LEU A 8 -11.51 -7.28 -16.06
CA LEU A 8 -10.63 -8.39 -15.67
C LEU A 8 -10.51 -8.49 -14.15
N ILE A 9 -10.25 -7.36 -13.48
CA ILE A 9 -10.19 -7.30 -12.02
C ILE A 9 -11.53 -7.77 -11.42
N ARG A 10 -12.65 -7.28 -11.95
CA ARG A 10 -13.99 -7.67 -11.48
C ARG A 10 -14.28 -9.16 -11.68
N ARG A 11 -13.85 -9.75 -12.80
CA ARG A 11 -14.03 -11.19 -13.09
C ARG A 11 -13.16 -12.04 -12.16
N THR A 12 -11.91 -11.67 -11.94
CA THR A 12 -11.00 -12.37 -11.00
C THR A 12 -11.47 -12.21 -9.55
N ALA A 13 -11.94 -11.01 -9.18
CA ALA A 13 -12.52 -10.75 -7.86
C ALA A 13 -13.77 -11.60 -7.62
N ARG A 14 -14.61 -11.79 -8.63
CA ARG A 14 -15.81 -12.64 -8.54
C ARG A 14 -15.47 -14.11 -8.35
N ASP A 15 -14.41 -14.61 -9.00
CA ASP A 15 -13.97 -16.00 -8.84
C ASP A 15 -13.38 -16.27 -7.45
N GLN A 16 -12.87 -15.23 -6.79
CA GLN A 16 -12.20 -15.31 -5.49
C GLN A 16 -12.93 -14.55 -4.37
N TRP A 17 -14.24 -14.39 -4.53
CA TRP A 17 -15.05 -13.61 -3.59
C TRP A 17 -14.91 -14.07 -2.13
N ARG A 18 -14.67 -15.38 -1.89
CA ARG A 18 -14.47 -15.95 -0.55
C ARG A 18 -13.22 -15.40 0.12
N LEU A 19 -12.09 -15.32 -0.60
CA LEU A 19 -10.85 -14.77 -0.07
C LEU A 19 -10.96 -13.25 0.15
N LEU A 20 -11.64 -12.54 -0.75
CA LEU A 20 -11.92 -11.12 -0.57
C LEU A 20 -12.86 -10.88 0.60
N ALA A 21 -13.90 -11.71 0.77
CA ALA A 21 -14.78 -11.64 1.93
C ALA A 21 -14.01 -11.91 3.22
N LEU A 22 -13.14 -12.93 3.24
CA LEU A 22 -12.29 -13.24 4.40
C LEU A 22 -11.37 -12.06 4.74
N ALA A 23 -10.72 -11.45 3.73
CA ALA A 23 -9.89 -10.27 3.92
C ALA A 23 -10.69 -9.07 4.47
N THR A 24 -11.88 -8.84 3.92
CA THR A 24 -12.77 -7.75 4.36
C THR A 24 -13.24 -7.96 5.80
N ILE A 25 -13.69 -9.18 6.15
CA ILE A 25 -14.10 -9.54 7.51
C ILE A 25 -12.92 -9.44 8.46
N GLY A 26 -11.73 -9.90 8.03
CA GLY A 26 -10.49 -9.79 8.82
C GLY A 26 -10.11 -8.33 9.10
N ASN A 27 -10.20 -7.46 8.11
CA ASN A 27 -9.93 -6.02 8.26
C ASN A 27 -10.96 -5.33 9.16
N LEU A 28 -12.24 -5.69 9.03
CA LEU A 28 -13.30 -5.18 9.92
C LEU A 28 -13.09 -5.65 11.36
N GLY A 29 -12.84 -6.96 11.55
CA GLY A 29 -12.53 -7.53 12.87
C GLY A 29 -11.30 -6.87 13.51
N ARG A 30 -10.24 -6.63 12.71
CA ARG A 30 -9.06 -5.91 13.17
C ARG A 30 -9.40 -4.49 13.67
N ALA A 31 -10.20 -3.73 12.93
CA ALA A 31 -10.59 -2.37 13.32
C ALA A 31 -11.44 -2.37 14.61
N LEU A 32 -12.35 -3.33 14.76
CA LEU A 32 -13.14 -3.48 15.99
C LEU A 32 -12.27 -3.86 17.20
N LEU A 33 -11.34 -4.81 17.02
CA LEU A 33 -10.42 -5.20 18.08
C LEU A 33 -9.44 -4.07 18.46
N GLU A 34 -9.03 -3.23 17.50
CA GLU A 34 -8.25 -2.03 17.77
C GLU A 34 -9.00 -1.07 18.68
N GLY A 35 -10.24 -0.72 18.31
CA GLY A 35 -11.10 0.13 19.14
C GLY A 35 -11.35 -0.45 20.54
N ALA A 36 -11.65 -1.75 20.63
CA ALA A 36 -11.84 -2.44 21.90
C ALA A 36 -10.56 -2.45 22.76
N SER A 37 -9.39 -2.68 22.14
CA SER A 37 -8.10 -2.64 22.83
C SER A 37 -7.80 -1.27 23.41
N LEU A 38 -8.02 -0.19 22.65
CA LEU A 38 -7.86 1.18 23.13
C LEU A 38 -8.84 1.50 24.28
N GLY A 39 -10.10 1.06 24.16
CA GLY A 39 -11.08 1.20 25.21
C GLY A 39 -10.69 0.48 26.50
N THR A 40 -10.12 -0.74 26.39
CA THR A 40 -9.67 -1.47 27.60
C THR A 40 -8.44 -0.84 28.23
N VAL A 41 -7.52 -0.28 27.44
CA VAL A 41 -6.36 0.47 27.97
C VAL A 41 -6.83 1.74 28.68
N TYR A 42 -7.80 2.48 28.10
CA TYR A 42 -8.38 3.64 28.76
C TYR A 42 -9.01 3.27 30.11
N LEU A 43 -9.82 2.20 30.16
CA LEU A 43 -10.42 1.71 31.39
C LEU A 43 -9.36 1.31 32.42
N ALA A 44 -8.26 0.68 31.98
CA ALA A 44 -7.15 0.32 32.88
C ALA A 44 -6.51 1.57 33.50
N VAL A 45 -6.28 2.63 32.72
CA VAL A 45 -5.73 3.91 33.21
C VAL A 45 -6.71 4.57 34.18
N GLU A 46 -8.01 4.53 33.91
CA GLU A 46 -9.02 5.11 34.78
C GLU A 46 -9.12 4.39 36.13
N VAL A 47 -9.09 3.04 36.12
CA VAL A 47 -9.02 2.22 37.34
C VAL A 47 -7.74 2.50 38.14
N ALA A 48 -6.59 2.71 37.45
CA ALA A 48 -5.35 3.05 38.10
C ALA A 48 -5.37 4.43 38.74
N SER A 49 -6.07 5.40 38.15
CA SER A 49 -6.14 6.80 38.63
C SER A 49 -7.25 7.04 39.69
N GLN A 50 -8.42 6.43 39.50
CA GLN A 50 -9.60 6.68 40.31
C GLN A 50 -9.97 5.52 41.25
N GLY A 51 -9.36 4.34 41.04
CA GLY A 51 -9.62 3.13 41.83
C GLY A 51 -10.97 2.45 41.56
N THR A 52 -11.80 3.04 40.69
CA THR A 52 -13.16 2.57 40.38
C THR A 52 -13.43 2.56 38.89
N LEU A 53 -14.32 1.69 38.44
CA LEU A 53 -14.80 1.69 37.04
C LEU A 53 -15.79 2.83 36.81
N PRO A 54 -15.88 3.41 35.61
CA PRO A 54 -16.88 4.38 35.24
C PRO A 54 -18.30 3.83 35.46
N ALA A 55 -19.23 4.68 35.89
CA ALA A 55 -20.61 4.30 36.22
C ALA A 55 -21.43 3.66 35.07
N TRP A 56 -20.99 3.82 33.82
CA TRP A 56 -21.61 3.25 32.63
C TRP A 56 -21.14 1.82 32.28
N TRP A 57 -20.13 1.30 33.02
CA TRP A 57 -19.67 -0.08 32.84
C TRP A 57 -20.37 -1.02 33.80
N PRO A 58 -21.00 -2.13 33.35
CA PRO A 58 -21.68 -3.06 34.25
C PRO A 58 -20.69 -3.65 35.25
N ALA A 59 -21.05 -3.61 36.49
CA ALA A 59 -20.20 -3.86 37.64
C ALA A 59 -19.54 -5.23 37.67
N LEU A 60 -18.28 -5.28 37.33
CA LEU A 60 -17.33 -6.33 37.72
C LEU A 60 -16.80 -6.05 39.15
N THR A 61 -17.68 -5.61 40.03
CA THR A 61 -17.42 -4.86 41.26
C THR A 61 -16.98 -5.62 42.52
N PRO A 62 -16.67 -6.93 42.56
CA PRO A 62 -16.10 -7.44 43.81
C PRO A 62 -14.57 -7.63 43.74
N LEU A 63 -13.89 -7.17 42.66
CA LEU A 63 -12.46 -7.36 42.56
C LEU A 63 -11.67 -6.16 43.06
N PRO A 64 -10.58 -6.35 43.82
CA PRO A 64 -9.70 -5.25 44.24
C PRO A 64 -9.11 -4.58 43.00
N SER A 65 -8.98 -3.25 43.03
CA SER A 65 -8.54 -2.39 41.92
C SER A 65 -7.27 -2.89 41.22
N GLN A 66 -6.34 -3.46 41.99
CA GLN A 66 -5.09 -4.03 41.46
C GLN A 66 -5.31 -5.27 40.58
N ARG A 67 -6.23 -6.16 40.97
CA ARG A 67 -6.56 -7.37 40.16
C ARG A 67 -7.34 -6.96 38.91
N LEU A 68 -8.23 -6.00 39.03
CA LEU A 68 -9.00 -5.47 37.93
C LEU A 68 -8.08 -4.82 36.87
N PHE A 69 -7.11 -4.02 37.31
CA PHE A 69 -6.09 -3.43 36.46
C PHE A 69 -5.30 -4.50 35.69
N MET A 70 -4.78 -5.52 36.40
CA MET A 70 -4.07 -6.63 35.76
C MET A 70 -4.91 -7.37 34.73
N LEU A 71 -6.19 -7.62 35.04
CA LEU A 71 -7.12 -8.28 34.13
C LEU A 71 -7.38 -7.46 32.87
N LEU A 72 -7.56 -6.15 33.01
CA LEU A 72 -7.74 -5.23 31.86
C LEU A 72 -6.50 -5.18 30.97
N ILE A 73 -5.31 -5.14 31.56
CA ILE A 73 -4.06 -5.18 30.79
C ILE A 73 -3.91 -6.53 30.06
N LEU A 74 -4.19 -7.66 30.74
CA LEU A 74 -4.14 -8.98 30.11
C LEU A 74 -5.15 -9.09 28.97
N LEU A 75 -6.36 -8.54 29.15
CA LEU A 75 -7.39 -8.48 28.12
C LEU A 75 -6.92 -7.63 26.92
N ALA A 76 -6.33 -6.46 27.17
CA ALA A 76 -5.80 -5.61 26.11
C ALA A 76 -4.70 -6.33 25.28
N VAL A 77 -3.79 -7.05 25.95
CA VAL A 77 -2.76 -7.86 25.29
C VAL A 77 -3.40 -9.00 24.48
N GLY A 78 -4.40 -9.69 25.03
CA GLY A 78 -5.14 -10.72 24.32
C GLY A 78 -5.86 -10.20 23.07
N LEU A 79 -6.49 -9.03 23.17
CA LEU A 79 -7.12 -8.35 22.02
C LEU A 79 -6.10 -7.96 20.95
N LYS A 80 -4.90 -7.48 21.35
CA LYS A 80 -3.81 -7.20 20.42
C LYS A 80 -3.28 -8.45 19.75
N ALA A 81 -3.15 -9.56 20.45
CA ALA A 81 -2.76 -10.84 19.86
C ALA A 81 -3.80 -11.35 18.85
N ALA A 82 -5.10 -11.27 19.19
CA ALA A 82 -6.18 -11.62 18.27
C ALA A 82 -6.20 -10.72 17.04
N GLN A 83 -5.97 -9.42 17.21
CA GLN A 83 -5.84 -8.45 16.12
C GLN A 83 -4.67 -8.81 15.19
N ALA A 84 -3.50 -9.16 15.74
CA ALA A 84 -2.34 -9.55 14.94
C ALA A 84 -2.63 -10.82 14.11
N LEU A 85 -3.35 -11.79 14.69
CA LEU A 85 -3.77 -12.98 13.98
C LEU A 85 -4.72 -12.68 12.82
N LEU A 86 -5.73 -11.82 13.05
CA LEU A 86 -6.65 -11.39 11.98
C LEU A 86 -5.94 -10.62 10.89
N GLN A 87 -4.97 -9.77 11.25
CA GLN A 87 -4.13 -9.05 10.30
C GLN A 87 -3.34 -10.02 9.42
N TYR A 88 -2.72 -11.03 10.02
CA TYR A 88 -1.98 -12.05 9.28
C TYR A 88 -2.88 -12.80 8.29
N LEU A 89 -4.04 -13.28 8.74
CA LEU A 89 -5.00 -14.00 7.88
C LEU A 89 -5.51 -13.13 6.73
N SER A 90 -5.82 -11.86 7.01
CA SER A 90 -6.25 -10.91 5.99
C SER A 90 -5.15 -10.63 4.96
N SER A 91 -3.91 -10.39 5.42
CA SER A 91 -2.77 -10.11 4.54
C SER A 91 -2.47 -11.31 3.63
N VAL A 92 -2.43 -12.53 4.18
CA VAL A 92 -2.23 -13.75 3.39
C VAL A 92 -3.32 -13.91 2.33
N SER A 93 -4.58 -13.64 2.70
CA SER A 93 -5.71 -13.73 1.75
C SER A 93 -5.58 -12.74 0.60
N VAL A 94 -5.16 -11.50 0.88
CA VAL A 94 -4.94 -10.46 -0.14
C VAL A 94 -3.77 -10.83 -1.05
N GLU A 95 -2.67 -11.33 -0.48
CA GLU A 95 -1.49 -11.77 -1.26
C GLU A 95 -1.84 -12.93 -2.20
N TYR A 96 -2.65 -13.89 -1.76
CA TYR A 96 -3.13 -14.97 -2.64
C TYR A 96 -3.97 -14.44 -3.82
N VAL A 97 -4.88 -13.50 -3.56
CA VAL A 97 -5.68 -12.86 -4.62
C VAL A 97 -4.77 -12.10 -5.58
N SER A 98 -3.82 -11.34 -5.05
CA SER A 98 -2.87 -10.53 -5.78
C SER A 98 -2.01 -11.39 -6.71
N ALA A 99 -1.39 -12.44 -6.18
CA ALA A 99 -0.56 -13.38 -6.95
C ALA A 99 -1.35 -14.06 -8.09
N ARG A 100 -2.60 -14.41 -7.84
CA ARG A 100 -3.46 -15.02 -8.86
C ARG A 100 -3.91 -14.04 -9.93
N CYS A 101 -4.14 -12.78 -9.55
CA CYS A 101 -4.39 -11.70 -10.51
C CYS A 101 -3.17 -11.47 -11.39
N PHE A 102 -1.98 -11.41 -10.78
CA PHE A 102 -0.72 -11.27 -11.49
C PHE A 102 -0.54 -12.35 -12.57
N GLN A 103 -0.65 -13.63 -12.17
CA GLN A 103 -0.52 -14.76 -13.10
C GLN A 103 -1.53 -14.71 -14.25
N ARG A 104 -2.80 -14.41 -13.97
CA ARG A 104 -3.84 -14.32 -15.01
C ARG A 104 -3.58 -13.19 -16.00
N ILE A 105 -3.13 -12.04 -15.52
CA ILE A 105 -2.85 -10.90 -16.38
C ILE A 105 -1.62 -11.18 -17.22
N GLN A 106 -0.58 -11.78 -16.64
CA GLN A 106 0.62 -12.18 -17.38
C GLN A 106 0.30 -13.19 -18.48
N ALA A 107 -0.51 -14.22 -18.18
CA ALA A 107 -0.95 -15.20 -19.17
C ALA A 107 -1.79 -14.55 -20.29
N LEU A 108 -2.66 -13.61 -19.96
CA LEU A 108 -3.46 -12.87 -20.93
C LEU A 108 -2.61 -11.99 -21.86
N ILE A 109 -1.64 -11.28 -21.28
CA ILE A 109 -0.71 -10.45 -22.07
C ILE A 109 0.09 -11.35 -23.01
N HIS A 110 0.62 -12.46 -22.50
CA HIS A 110 1.38 -13.42 -23.30
C HIS A 110 0.53 -13.97 -24.45
N GLN A 111 -0.70 -14.41 -24.17
CA GLN A 111 -1.62 -14.89 -25.20
C GLN A 111 -1.89 -13.81 -26.26
N ARG A 112 -2.15 -12.58 -25.85
CA ARG A 112 -2.40 -11.47 -26.78
C ARG A 112 -1.20 -11.12 -27.63
N ILE A 113 0.02 -11.20 -27.09
CA ILE A 113 1.26 -10.98 -27.85
C ILE A 113 1.39 -12.06 -28.92
N LEU A 114 1.08 -13.33 -28.63
CA LEU A 114 1.13 -14.42 -29.60
C LEU A 114 0.00 -14.35 -30.65
N GLU A 115 -1.14 -13.75 -30.32
CA GLU A 115 -2.23 -13.49 -31.26
C GLU A 115 -1.93 -12.33 -32.23
N PHE A 116 -0.90 -11.53 -31.98
CA PHE A 116 -0.49 -10.48 -32.91
C PHE A 116 0.02 -11.09 -34.22
N GLY A 117 -0.56 -10.66 -35.34
CA GLY A 117 0.00 -11.00 -36.64
C GLY A 117 1.43 -10.51 -36.78
N PHE A 118 2.30 -11.29 -37.47
CA PHE A 118 3.72 -11.03 -37.60
C PHE A 118 4.06 -9.58 -38.06
N GLY A 119 3.27 -9.04 -39.00
CA GLY A 119 3.43 -7.65 -39.45
C GLY A 119 3.12 -6.59 -38.39
N HIS A 120 2.26 -6.89 -37.42
CA HIS A 120 1.93 -5.99 -36.33
C HIS A 120 2.95 -6.13 -35.17
N ALA A 121 3.37 -7.36 -34.87
CA ALA A 121 4.37 -7.62 -33.85
C ALA A 121 5.74 -7.03 -34.21
N SER A 122 6.12 -7.02 -35.51
CA SER A 122 7.38 -6.44 -36.00
C SER A 122 7.45 -4.91 -35.92
N SER A 123 6.32 -4.23 -35.73
CA SER A 123 6.28 -2.77 -35.51
C SER A 123 6.60 -2.34 -34.08
N TYR A 124 6.56 -3.28 -33.12
CA TYR A 124 6.91 -3.03 -31.73
C TYR A 124 8.33 -3.50 -31.43
N ARG A 125 9.05 -2.75 -30.60
CA ARG A 125 10.34 -3.20 -30.08
C ARG A 125 10.11 -4.35 -29.09
N VAL A 126 10.92 -5.39 -29.19
CA VAL A 126 10.84 -6.55 -28.26
C VAL A 126 10.95 -6.11 -26.80
N GLY A 127 11.78 -5.08 -26.53
CA GLY A 127 11.92 -4.48 -25.22
C GLY A 127 10.63 -3.91 -24.65
N ASP A 128 9.86 -3.19 -25.48
CA ASP A 128 8.58 -2.57 -25.05
C ASP A 128 7.53 -3.65 -24.71
N LEU A 129 7.49 -4.74 -25.48
CA LEU A 129 6.60 -5.87 -25.22
C LEU A 129 6.99 -6.61 -23.94
N THR A 130 8.30 -6.81 -23.72
CA THR A 130 8.82 -7.45 -22.50
C THR A 130 8.56 -6.59 -21.27
N GLU A 131 8.78 -5.28 -21.37
CA GLU A 131 8.49 -4.33 -20.30
C GLU A 131 7.00 -4.31 -19.98
N LEU A 132 6.12 -4.27 -20.98
CA LEU A 132 4.66 -4.33 -20.79
C LEU A 132 4.24 -5.64 -20.12
N ALA A 133 4.84 -6.77 -20.50
CA ALA A 133 4.53 -8.08 -19.92
C ALA A 133 4.94 -8.20 -18.45
N ASN A 134 5.95 -7.45 -18.01
CA ASN A 134 6.43 -7.46 -16.62
C ASN A 134 5.79 -6.36 -15.77
N THR A 135 5.72 -5.14 -16.28
CA THR A 135 5.23 -3.98 -15.50
C THR A 135 3.72 -3.93 -15.40
N GLY A 136 2.99 -4.39 -16.41
CA GLY A 136 1.54 -4.42 -16.43
C GLY A 136 0.94 -5.21 -15.26
N PRO A 137 1.29 -6.50 -15.09
CA PRO A 137 0.82 -7.31 -13.96
C PRO A 137 1.24 -6.75 -12.61
N ALA A 138 2.49 -6.28 -12.46
CA ALA A 138 2.99 -5.69 -11.24
C ALA A 138 2.27 -4.38 -10.86
N ALA A 139 1.82 -3.60 -11.83
CA ALA A 139 1.02 -2.40 -11.57
C ALA A 139 -0.37 -2.75 -11.00
N VAL A 140 -1.02 -3.82 -11.50
CA VAL A 140 -2.30 -4.29 -10.98
C VAL A 140 -2.16 -4.84 -9.57
N GLU A 141 -1.12 -5.62 -9.31
CA GLU A 141 -0.79 -6.12 -7.97
C GLU A 141 -0.67 -4.99 -6.96
N ARG A 142 0.15 -3.98 -7.28
CA ARG A 142 0.30 -2.77 -6.44
C ARG A 142 -1.01 -2.02 -6.23
N GLN A 143 -1.88 -1.98 -7.24
CA GLN A 143 -3.18 -1.33 -7.14
C GLN A 143 -4.12 -2.08 -6.20
N ILE A 144 -4.13 -3.42 -6.23
CA ILE A 144 -4.91 -4.27 -5.29
C ILE A 144 -4.42 -4.04 -3.86
N ALA A 145 -3.11 -4.08 -3.63
CA ALA A 145 -2.51 -3.82 -2.33
C ALA A 145 -2.85 -2.41 -1.80
N ALA A 146 -2.77 -1.38 -2.65
CA ALA A 146 -3.11 -0.01 -2.29
C ALA A 146 -4.60 0.15 -1.93
N LEU A 147 -5.51 -0.50 -2.68
CA LEU A 147 -6.94 -0.49 -2.36
C LEU A 147 -7.23 -1.18 -1.03
N ASN A 148 -6.61 -2.33 -0.78
CA ASN A 148 -6.75 -3.02 0.50
C ASN A 148 -6.24 -2.17 1.66
N ASN A 149 -5.07 -1.54 1.52
CA ASN A 149 -4.53 -0.64 2.54
C ASN A 149 -5.45 0.56 2.79
N LEU A 150 -5.97 1.18 1.74
CA LEU A 150 -6.91 2.30 1.88
C LEU A 150 -8.17 1.88 2.64
N PHE A 151 -8.73 0.71 2.33
CA PHE A 151 -9.90 0.16 3.00
C PHE A 151 -9.61 -0.13 4.47
N THR A 152 -8.48 -0.78 4.78
CA THR A 152 -8.06 -1.11 6.13
C THR A 152 -7.83 0.14 6.98
N GLN A 153 -7.08 1.11 6.45
CA GLN A 153 -6.81 2.38 7.14
C GLN A 153 -8.08 3.22 7.33
N GLY A 154 -8.99 3.19 6.34
CA GLY A 154 -10.29 3.83 6.46
C GLY A 154 -11.13 3.25 7.61
N LEU A 155 -11.19 1.91 7.72
CA LEU A 155 -11.89 1.24 8.81
C LEU A 155 -11.27 1.55 10.18
N MET A 156 -9.93 1.54 10.27
CA MET A 156 -9.22 1.92 11.50
C MET A 156 -9.47 3.37 11.87
N GLY A 157 -9.43 4.29 10.91
CA GLY A 157 -9.77 5.70 11.14
C GLY A 157 -11.17 5.88 11.73
N VAL A 158 -12.14 5.13 11.21
CA VAL A 158 -13.52 5.13 11.78
C VAL A 158 -13.51 4.60 13.21
N ALA A 159 -12.80 3.49 13.49
CA ALA A 159 -12.70 2.95 14.84
C ALA A 159 -12.08 3.96 15.82
N TYR A 160 -11.00 4.62 15.42
CA TYR A 160 -10.38 5.68 16.24
C TYR A 160 -11.30 6.87 16.47
N LEU A 161 -12.04 7.31 15.43
CA LEU A 161 -13.02 8.39 15.58
C LEU A 161 -14.10 8.04 16.60
N VAL A 162 -14.65 6.81 16.57
CA VAL A 162 -15.64 6.35 17.53
C VAL A 162 -15.08 6.38 18.96
N VAL A 163 -13.85 5.91 19.15
CA VAL A 163 -13.18 5.95 20.46
C VAL A 163 -12.96 7.39 20.92
N LEU A 164 -12.44 8.28 20.07
CA LEU A 164 -12.20 9.68 20.41
C LEU A 164 -13.48 10.42 20.79
N ILE A 165 -14.58 10.19 20.06
CA ILE A 165 -15.89 10.78 20.40
C ILE A 165 -16.37 10.30 21.77
N SER A 166 -16.16 9.02 22.09
CA SER A 166 -16.55 8.43 23.37
C SER A 166 -15.74 8.95 24.55
N LEU A 167 -14.46 9.32 24.30
CA LEU A 167 -13.54 9.79 25.35
C LEU A 167 -13.72 11.28 25.64
N SER A 168 -13.63 12.12 24.63
CA SER A 168 -13.74 13.57 24.79
C SER A 168 -13.94 14.30 23.47
N PRO A 169 -14.95 15.17 23.35
CA PRO A 169 -15.13 16.01 22.14
C PRO A 169 -13.96 16.95 21.88
N TRP A 170 -13.23 17.38 22.91
CA TRP A 170 -12.06 18.25 22.78
C TRP A 170 -10.88 17.55 22.13
N LEU A 171 -10.66 16.26 22.46
CA LEU A 171 -9.65 15.44 21.80
C LEU A 171 -9.97 15.24 20.32
N LEU A 172 -11.26 15.08 19.99
CA LEU A 172 -11.70 15.00 18.59
C LEU A 172 -11.36 16.30 17.83
N LEU A 173 -11.62 17.47 18.42
CA LEU A 173 -11.30 18.75 17.79
C LEU A 173 -9.78 18.92 17.58
N ALA A 174 -8.98 18.54 18.59
CA ALA A 174 -7.51 18.57 18.46
C ALA A 174 -7.02 17.63 17.35
N ALA A 175 -7.51 16.39 17.32
CA ALA A 175 -7.19 15.43 16.28
C ALA A 175 -7.63 15.91 14.88
N ALA A 176 -8.83 16.50 14.77
CA ALA A 176 -9.33 17.08 13.53
C ALA A 176 -8.46 18.26 13.05
N ALA A 177 -7.99 19.11 13.95
CA ALA A 177 -7.11 20.22 13.63
C ALA A 177 -5.75 19.71 13.09
N ILE A 178 -5.15 18.72 13.76
CA ILE A 178 -3.91 18.08 13.29
C ILE A 178 -4.12 17.42 11.92
N GLY A 179 -5.19 16.65 11.77
CA GLY A 179 -5.54 16.00 10.52
C GLY A 179 -5.78 16.99 9.36
N ALA A 180 -6.40 18.15 9.65
CA ALA A 180 -6.59 19.22 8.66
C ALA A 180 -5.25 19.81 8.22
N VAL A 181 -4.32 20.08 9.14
CA VAL A 181 -2.98 20.59 8.82
C VAL A 181 -2.22 19.59 7.94
N VAL A 182 -2.21 18.30 8.33
CA VAL A 182 -1.56 17.24 7.56
C VAL A 182 -2.21 17.09 6.18
N GLY A 183 -3.54 17.11 6.10
CA GLY A 183 -4.29 17.02 4.84
C GLY A 183 -3.99 18.18 3.87
N VAL A 184 -3.88 19.41 4.38
CA VAL A 184 -3.47 20.57 3.56
C VAL A 184 -2.05 20.40 3.05
N LEU A 185 -1.14 19.95 3.90
CA LEU A 185 0.26 19.73 3.53
C LEU A 185 0.40 18.61 2.47
N GLN A 186 -0.29 17.49 2.66
CA GLN A 186 -0.35 16.40 1.69
C GLN A 186 -0.95 16.86 0.34
N ARG A 187 -2.01 17.68 0.35
CA ARG A 187 -2.62 18.23 -0.87
C ARG A 187 -1.63 19.04 -1.71
N HIS A 188 -0.67 19.71 -1.08
CA HIS A 188 0.36 20.47 -1.79
C HIS A 188 1.55 19.62 -2.25
N LEU A 189 1.94 18.60 -1.46
CA LEU A 189 3.09 17.75 -1.74
C LEU A 189 2.77 16.64 -2.74
N LEU A 190 1.59 16.01 -2.65
CA LEU A 190 1.21 14.85 -3.46
C LEU A 190 1.30 15.08 -4.99
N PRO A 191 0.86 16.23 -5.55
CA PRO A 191 1.00 16.48 -6.99
C PRO A 191 2.47 16.58 -7.44
N ARG A 192 3.36 17.11 -6.58
CA ARG A 192 4.79 17.20 -6.87
C ARG A 192 5.44 15.81 -6.90
N ILE A 193 5.10 14.98 -5.92
CA ILE A 193 5.58 13.58 -5.86
C ILE A 193 5.10 12.80 -7.07
N ARG A 194 3.82 12.90 -7.44
CA ARG A 194 3.26 12.22 -8.62
C ARG A 194 3.98 12.62 -9.90
N ARG A 195 4.25 13.91 -10.11
CA ARG A 195 4.99 14.39 -11.30
C ARG A 195 6.40 13.81 -11.35
N THR A 196 7.10 13.80 -10.22
CA THR A 196 8.47 13.26 -10.15
C THR A 196 8.48 11.75 -10.33
N ALA A 197 7.50 11.01 -9.76
CA ALA A 197 7.36 9.58 -9.96
C ALA A 197 7.07 9.22 -11.42
N TYR A 198 6.23 10.02 -12.10
CA TYR A 198 5.93 9.81 -13.51
C TYR A 198 7.18 10.03 -14.39
N SER A 199 7.96 11.09 -14.15
CA SER A 199 9.21 11.33 -14.87
C SER A 199 10.22 10.21 -14.63
N LEU A 200 10.33 9.70 -13.41
CA LEU A 200 11.23 8.60 -13.08
C LEU A 200 10.86 7.31 -13.80
N SER A 201 9.56 6.98 -13.85
CA SER A 201 9.07 5.81 -14.59
C SER A 201 9.42 5.91 -16.08
N HIS A 202 9.19 7.08 -16.68
CA HIS A 202 9.50 7.32 -18.09
C HIS A 202 11.00 7.22 -18.37
N THR A 203 11.85 7.75 -17.50
CA THR A 203 13.31 7.66 -17.62
C THR A 203 13.79 6.19 -17.47
N GLY A 204 13.15 5.41 -16.58
CA GLY A 204 13.45 4.00 -16.41
C GLY A 204 13.19 3.18 -17.67
N VAL A 205 12.05 3.41 -18.33
CA VAL A 205 11.72 2.76 -19.62
C VAL A 205 12.75 3.13 -20.70
N ALA A 206 13.13 4.42 -20.79
CA ALA A 206 14.13 4.87 -21.76
C ALA A 206 15.51 4.21 -21.56
N ILE A 207 15.94 4.03 -20.30
CA ILE A 207 17.19 3.34 -19.98
C ILE A 207 17.11 1.86 -20.37
N SER A 208 16.00 1.17 -20.03
CA SER A 208 15.81 -0.23 -20.41
C SER A 208 15.81 -0.43 -21.92
N SER A 209 15.12 0.44 -22.66
CA SER A 209 15.13 0.42 -24.13
C SER A 209 16.54 0.62 -24.69
N ARG A 210 17.31 1.57 -24.13
CA ARG A 210 18.68 1.84 -24.54
C ARG A 210 19.60 0.64 -24.31
N LEU A 211 19.50 0.01 -23.13
CA LEU A 211 20.27 -1.19 -22.81
C LEU A 211 20.01 -2.32 -23.84
N ILE A 212 18.74 -2.52 -24.19
CA ILE A 212 18.34 -3.53 -25.17
C ILE A 212 18.91 -3.18 -26.55
N GLU A 213 18.84 -1.91 -26.96
CA GLU A 213 19.44 -1.44 -28.24
C GLU A 213 20.94 -1.66 -28.28
N ASP A 214 21.65 -1.32 -27.19
CA ASP A 214 23.11 -1.50 -27.09
C ASP A 214 23.49 -3.00 -27.14
N ILE A 215 22.74 -3.89 -26.50
CA ILE A 215 22.94 -5.35 -26.55
C ILE A 215 22.68 -5.89 -27.96
N GLN A 216 21.59 -5.46 -28.60
CA GLN A 216 21.27 -5.87 -29.98
C GLN A 216 22.28 -5.33 -30.98
N GLY A 217 22.81 -4.13 -30.77
CA GLY A 217 23.82 -3.46 -31.56
C GLY A 217 25.27 -3.83 -31.21
N LEU A 218 25.52 -4.74 -30.24
CA LEU A 218 26.85 -5.00 -29.68
C LEU A 218 27.90 -5.34 -30.75
N ARG A 219 27.54 -6.15 -31.75
CA ARG A 219 28.42 -6.50 -32.86
C ARG A 219 28.80 -5.26 -33.69
N LEU A 220 27.86 -4.36 -33.90
CA LEU A 220 28.08 -3.11 -34.65
C LEU A 220 28.95 -2.14 -33.83
N LEU A 221 28.67 -1.98 -32.54
CA LEU A 221 29.44 -1.15 -31.62
C LEU A 221 30.90 -1.60 -31.54
N HIS A 222 31.14 -2.92 -31.51
CA HIS A 222 32.48 -3.50 -31.57
C HIS A 222 33.19 -3.23 -32.92
N SER A 223 32.49 -3.42 -34.04
CA SER A 223 33.07 -3.21 -35.36
C SER A 223 33.38 -1.74 -35.64
N LEU A 224 32.65 -0.81 -35.03
CA LEU A 224 32.85 0.64 -35.19
C LEU A 224 33.77 1.24 -34.11
N GLY A 225 34.20 0.48 -33.11
CA GLY A 225 35.00 0.98 -31.99
C GLY A 225 34.28 2.01 -31.11
N GLN A 226 32.95 1.95 -31.06
CA GLN A 226 32.10 2.95 -30.37
C GLN A 226 31.63 2.49 -28.97
N LEU A 227 32.28 1.52 -28.34
CA LEU A 227 31.89 0.99 -27.04
C LEU A 227 31.97 2.05 -25.94
N ASP A 228 33.05 2.83 -25.90
CA ASP A 228 33.23 3.86 -24.86
C ASP A 228 32.18 4.96 -24.98
N ALA A 229 31.82 5.33 -26.22
CA ALA A 229 30.77 6.31 -26.46
C ALA A 229 29.37 5.80 -25.98
N ALA A 230 29.08 4.51 -26.24
CA ALA A 230 27.87 3.87 -25.78
C ALA A 230 27.80 3.82 -24.25
N VAL A 231 28.89 3.42 -23.57
CA VAL A 231 29.02 3.39 -22.12
C VAL A 231 28.82 4.80 -21.50
N ALA A 232 29.51 5.80 -22.07
CA ALA A 232 29.40 7.19 -21.59
C ALA A 232 27.95 7.74 -21.70
N SER A 233 27.28 7.44 -22.82
CA SER A 233 25.90 7.85 -23.04
C SER A 233 24.91 7.15 -22.09
N PHE A 234 25.15 5.88 -21.77
CA PHE A 234 24.36 5.12 -20.81
C PHE A 234 24.58 5.61 -19.38
N GLN A 235 25.82 5.93 -19.00
CA GLN A 235 26.15 6.53 -17.71
C GLN A 235 25.45 7.89 -17.52
N ALA A 236 25.45 8.75 -18.53
CA ALA A 236 24.74 10.03 -18.47
C ALA A 236 23.22 9.84 -18.23
N ALA A 237 22.61 8.81 -18.83
CA ALA A 237 21.21 8.48 -18.61
C ALA A 237 20.96 7.95 -17.17
N LEU A 238 21.88 7.14 -16.64
CA LEU A 238 21.82 6.68 -15.23
C LEU A 238 21.97 7.83 -14.25
N ASP A 239 22.87 8.78 -14.48
CA ASP A 239 23.06 9.97 -13.64
C ASP A 239 21.79 10.83 -13.60
N ALA A 240 21.14 11.03 -14.73
CA ALA A 240 19.85 11.72 -14.81
C ALA A 240 18.76 10.99 -14.02
N GLN A 241 18.70 9.66 -14.10
CA GLN A 241 17.77 8.84 -13.30
C GLN A 241 18.07 8.94 -11.81
N GLU A 242 19.35 8.88 -11.42
CA GLU A 242 19.75 9.01 -10.01
C GLU A 242 19.34 10.36 -9.44
N GLN A 243 19.54 11.45 -10.16
CA GLN A 243 19.09 12.78 -9.73
C GLN A 243 17.58 12.85 -9.55
N ALA A 244 16.81 12.26 -10.48
CA ALA A 244 15.36 12.19 -10.38
C ALA A 244 14.93 11.36 -9.17
N ARG A 245 15.59 10.22 -8.93
CA ARG A 245 15.35 9.32 -7.79
C ARG A 245 15.67 10.00 -6.46
N ARG A 246 16.80 10.73 -6.38
CA ARG A 246 17.17 11.51 -5.19
C ARG A 246 16.15 12.61 -4.88
N ARG A 247 15.61 13.30 -5.91
CA ARG A 247 14.54 14.30 -5.73
C ARG A 247 13.26 13.64 -5.22
N GLN A 248 12.85 12.51 -5.77
CA GLN A 248 11.69 11.77 -5.31
C GLN A 248 11.88 11.32 -3.84
N SER A 249 13.03 10.71 -3.53
CA SER A 249 13.33 10.23 -2.18
C SER A 249 13.25 11.35 -1.13
N ARG A 250 13.78 12.54 -1.45
CA ARG A 250 13.67 13.71 -0.55
C ARG A 250 12.22 14.14 -0.32
N LEU A 251 11.40 14.13 -1.38
CA LEU A 251 9.99 14.49 -1.28
C LEU A 251 9.19 13.44 -0.49
N THR A 252 9.51 12.14 -0.68
CA THR A 252 8.86 11.05 0.06
C THR A 252 9.30 11.06 1.52
N ALA A 253 10.60 11.23 1.80
CA ALA A 253 11.12 11.34 3.15
C ALA A 253 10.56 12.54 3.94
N ALA A 254 10.08 13.59 3.26
CA ALA A 254 9.36 14.68 3.91
C ALA A 254 7.93 14.30 4.33
N LEU A 255 7.35 13.23 3.76
CA LEU A 255 6.03 12.72 4.14
C LEU A 255 6.10 11.72 5.30
N ASP A 256 7.18 10.93 5.41
CA ASP A 256 7.33 9.89 6.43
C ASP A 256 7.08 10.40 7.88
N PRO A 257 7.61 11.57 8.31
CA PRO A 257 7.32 12.11 9.63
C PRO A 257 5.87 12.59 9.78
N LEU A 258 5.19 12.94 8.68
CA LEU A 258 3.77 13.34 8.70
C LEU A 258 2.84 12.14 8.83
N ASP A 259 3.20 11.01 8.23
CA ASP A 259 2.46 9.75 8.38
C ASP A 259 2.64 9.15 9.79
N SER A 260 3.75 9.44 10.47
CA SER A 260 3.98 9.01 11.85
C SER A 260 3.28 9.85 12.90
N LEU A 261 2.77 11.03 12.55
CA LEU A 261 1.99 11.93 13.42
C LEU A 261 0.47 11.61 13.39
N LEU A 262 0.03 10.79 12.45
CA LEU A 262 -1.36 10.33 12.29
C LEU A 262 -1.56 8.93 12.87
#